data_0f9d300d84a187e40a9d79082a31ad1a
#
_entry.id   0f9d300d84a187e40a9d79082a31ad1a
#
_cell.length_a   1.000
_cell.length_b   1.000
_cell.length_c   1.000
_cell.angle_alpha   90.00
_cell.angle_beta   90.00
_cell.angle_gamma   90.00
#
_symmetry.space_group_name_H-M   'P 1'
#
loop_
_entity.id
_entity.type
_entity.pdbx_description
1 polymer ?
#
loop_
_entity_poly.entity_id
_entity_poly.type
_entity_poly.pdbx_seq_one_letter_code
_entity_poly.pdbx_strand_id
1 'polypeptide(L)'
;MKFVNDGGALAFSHRGEQVRIESWGRDALRVRATRGREFSGHDWALTEPVEPAPAQIVIEETEFRDGDGSFVRRERASITNGRIRAEVNHAGVLSFFRDGSLILREHFRDYDGAISRESRCLKLAAREWKGLPGGSEYQLKVRFESGKGEKIFGMGQYQDDCMDKKGCLLELAQRNSQISIPFALSSLGYGFLWNNPAVGQAVFGSNYYEWTALSTREMDYWITAAGSPRDVLERYTAVTGRAEMFPEDLMGLWQCKLRYRTQEEVLAVARKYREEGIKLDQIVIDFFHWTVQGDWRFDETYWPDPKAMVDELHAMGVKVVVSVWPTVDRRSENFVPLLDRGLLMRTERGALQTYDYEGDCVELDAFHPEARQ
;
A
#
# COMPACT_ATOMS: atom_id res chain seq x y z
N MET A 1 -6.22 29.22 10.79
CA MET A 1 -6.60 27.81 10.69
C MET A 1 -7.71 27.60 11.68
N LYS A 2 -8.78 26.95 11.28
CA LYS A 2 -9.93 26.64 12.13
C LYS A 2 -10.12 25.13 12.16
N PHE A 3 -10.33 24.58 13.35
CA PHE A 3 -10.61 23.15 13.55
C PHE A 3 -12.12 22.92 13.65
N VAL A 4 -12.55 21.74 13.18
CA VAL A 4 -13.97 21.32 13.21
C VAL A 4 -14.03 19.84 13.61
N ASN A 5 -15.01 19.51 14.45
CA ASN A 5 -15.43 18.12 14.63
C ASN A 5 -16.48 17.80 13.55
N ASP A 6 -16.09 17.00 12.57
CA ASP A 6 -16.91 16.61 11.43
C ASP A 6 -17.26 15.12 11.53
N GLY A 7 -18.43 14.85 12.11
CA GLY A 7 -18.92 13.45 12.25
C GLY A 7 -18.01 12.53 13.06
N GLY A 8 -17.30 13.05 14.09
CA GLY A 8 -16.35 12.26 14.88
C GLY A 8 -14.93 12.25 14.33
N ALA A 9 -14.66 12.95 13.24
CA ALA A 9 -13.32 13.21 12.72
C ALA A 9 -12.88 14.64 13.06
N LEU A 10 -11.60 14.82 13.34
CA LEU A 10 -10.98 16.14 13.46
C LEU A 10 -10.58 16.62 12.05
N ALA A 11 -11.21 17.70 11.59
CA ALA A 11 -10.94 18.28 10.29
C ALA A 11 -10.43 19.72 10.41
N PHE A 12 -9.55 20.11 9.48
CA PHE A 12 -9.08 21.49 9.36
C PHE A 12 -8.57 21.79 7.94
N SER A 13 -8.52 23.09 7.62
CA SER A 13 -7.92 23.57 6.38
C SER A 13 -6.73 24.47 6.69
N HIS A 14 -5.61 24.24 6.03
CA HIS A 14 -4.40 25.03 6.18
C HIS A 14 -3.66 25.19 4.85
N ARG A 15 -3.45 26.43 4.39
CA ARG A 15 -2.69 26.76 3.18
C ARG A 15 -3.18 26.03 1.90
N GLY A 16 -4.49 25.86 1.75
CA GLY A 16 -5.11 25.20 0.61
C GLY A 16 -5.10 23.66 0.69
N GLU A 17 -4.63 23.10 1.78
CA GLU A 17 -4.74 21.69 2.13
C GLU A 17 -5.93 21.49 3.07
N GLN A 18 -6.70 20.45 2.85
CA GLN A 18 -7.72 19.94 3.77
C GLN A 18 -7.18 18.68 4.42
N VAL A 19 -7.28 18.60 5.75
CA VAL A 19 -6.81 17.44 6.52
C VAL A 19 -7.95 16.89 7.34
N ARG A 20 -8.07 15.56 7.38
CA ARG A 20 -9.05 14.82 8.16
C ARG A 20 -8.33 13.73 8.95
N ILE A 21 -8.60 13.66 10.26
CA ILE A 21 -8.07 12.65 11.17
C ILE A 21 -9.26 11.96 11.82
N GLU A 22 -9.35 10.66 11.67
CA GLU A 22 -10.47 9.88 12.16
C GLU A 22 -10.01 8.59 12.86
N SER A 23 -10.84 8.11 13.77
CA SER A 23 -10.64 6.81 14.41
C SER A 23 -10.82 5.70 13.38
N TRP A 24 -9.88 4.74 13.32
CA TRP A 24 -9.96 3.61 12.39
C TRP A 24 -9.41 2.34 13.04
N GLY A 25 -10.29 1.61 13.69
CA GLY A 25 -9.94 0.46 14.52
C GLY A 25 -9.44 0.86 15.92
N ARG A 26 -9.04 -0.12 16.71
CA ARG A 26 -8.61 0.04 18.10
C ARG A 26 -7.25 0.72 18.21
N ASP A 27 -7.15 1.74 19.07
CA ASP A 27 -5.90 2.48 19.34
C ASP A 27 -5.22 2.96 18.05
N ALA A 28 -6.01 3.40 17.07
CA ALA A 28 -5.51 3.75 15.75
C ALA A 28 -6.25 4.92 15.13
N LEU A 29 -5.55 5.65 14.26
CA LEU A 29 -6.06 6.81 13.55
C LEU A 29 -5.73 6.67 12.06
N ARG A 30 -6.67 7.08 11.20
CA ARG A 30 -6.44 7.31 9.77
C ARG A 30 -6.29 8.80 9.53
N VAL A 31 -5.28 9.19 8.79
CA VAL A 31 -5.00 10.59 8.44
C VAL A 31 -5.05 10.74 6.94
N ARG A 32 -5.93 11.59 6.47
CA ARG A 32 -6.06 11.92 5.06
C ARG A 32 -5.84 13.42 4.84
N ALA A 33 -5.25 13.76 3.70
CA ALA A 33 -5.15 15.14 3.26
C ALA A 33 -5.32 15.23 1.75
N THR A 34 -5.95 16.31 1.29
CA THR A 34 -6.13 16.61 -0.12
C THR A 34 -5.94 18.08 -0.39
N ARG A 35 -5.72 18.47 -1.64
CA ARG A 35 -5.53 19.85 -2.02
C ARG A 35 -6.53 20.28 -3.08
N GLY A 36 -7.52 21.11 -2.64
CA GLY A 36 -8.54 21.70 -3.50
C GLY A 36 -9.54 20.68 -4.07
N ARG A 37 -9.79 19.56 -3.36
CA ARG A 37 -10.68 18.48 -3.80
C ARG A 37 -11.41 17.84 -2.61
N GLU A 38 -12.45 17.09 -2.93
CA GLU A 38 -13.09 16.19 -1.99
C GLU A 38 -12.20 14.94 -1.77
N PHE A 39 -12.33 14.32 -0.60
CA PHE A 39 -11.68 13.06 -0.31
C PHE A 39 -12.24 11.95 -1.18
N SER A 40 -11.38 11.05 -1.63
CA SER A 40 -11.82 9.86 -2.37
C SER A 40 -12.62 8.94 -1.45
N GLY A 41 -13.51 8.14 -2.04
CA GLY A 41 -14.22 7.09 -1.33
C GLY A 41 -13.42 5.77 -1.25
N HIS A 42 -12.13 5.79 -1.60
CA HIS A 42 -11.30 4.58 -1.62
C HIS A 42 -10.64 4.34 -0.26
N ASP A 43 -10.72 3.10 0.21
CA ASP A 43 -10.06 2.68 1.45
C ASP A 43 -8.76 1.90 1.19
N TRP A 44 -8.49 1.53 -0.06
CA TRP A 44 -7.29 0.82 -0.54
C TRP A 44 -7.05 -0.49 0.22
N ALA A 45 -6.02 -0.52 1.09
CA ALA A 45 -5.70 -1.70 1.91
C ALA A 45 -6.52 -1.77 3.20
N LEU A 46 -7.21 -0.68 3.58
CA LEU A 46 -8.03 -0.65 4.79
C LEU A 46 -9.41 -1.23 4.52
N THR A 47 -9.94 -1.97 5.47
CA THR A 47 -11.33 -2.45 5.49
C THR A 47 -12.14 -1.64 6.50
N GLU A 48 -13.47 -1.75 6.49
CA GLU A 48 -14.29 -1.17 7.56
C GLU A 48 -13.85 -1.74 8.92
N PRO A 49 -13.62 -0.88 9.92
CA PRO A 49 -13.23 -1.37 11.24
C PRO A 49 -14.38 -2.14 11.88
N VAL A 50 -14.08 -3.34 12.36
CA VAL A 50 -15.04 -4.23 13.03
C VAL A 50 -15.58 -3.62 14.32
N GLU A 51 -14.80 -2.74 14.96
CA GLU A 51 -15.19 -1.99 16.17
C GLU A 51 -14.88 -0.51 15.96
N PRO A 52 -15.85 0.31 15.58
CA PRO A 52 -15.68 1.75 15.54
C PRO A 52 -15.58 2.27 16.99
N ALA A 53 -14.39 2.65 17.42
CA ALA A 53 -14.20 3.27 18.71
C ALA A 53 -14.50 4.78 18.60
N PRO A 54 -15.37 5.34 19.46
CA PRO A 54 -15.62 6.78 19.48
C PRO A 54 -14.33 7.51 19.89
N ALA A 55 -13.84 8.40 19.02
CA ALA A 55 -12.68 9.21 19.33
C ALA A 55 -13.09 10.45 20.16
N GLN A 56 -12.24 10.84 21.11
CA GLN A 56 -12.40 12.09 21.84
C GLN A 56 -11.66 13.20 21.09
N ILE A 57 -12.39 14.25 20.67
CA ILE A 57 -11.83 15.43 20.01
C ILE A 57 -11.87 16.60 20.98
N VAL A 58 -10.74 17.29 21.12
CA VAL A 58 -10.60 18.51 21.94
C VAL A 58 -10.04 19.60 21.05
N ILE A 59 -10.69 20.77 21.05
CA ILE A 59 -10.27 21.99 20.35
C ILE A 59 -10.12 23.08 21.39
N GLU A 60 -8.95 23.69 21.49
CA GLU A 60 -8.60 24.65 22.50
C GLU A 60 -7.98 25.91 21.88
N GLU A 61 -8.31 27.09 22.44
CA GLU A 61 -7.54 28.30 22.17
C GLU A 61 -6.33 28.37 23.11
N THR A 62 -5.18 28.67 22.57
CA THR A 62 -3.93 28.86 23.31
C THR A 62 -3.27 30.17 22.91
N GLU A 63 -2.65 30.85 23.88
CA GLU A 63 -1.87 32.05 23.61
C GLU A 63 -0.44 31.66 23.19
N PHE A 64 -0.01 32.17 22.06
CA PHE A 64 1.36 32.02 21.55
C PHE A 64 2.03 33.39 21.48
N ARG A 65 3.32 33.41 21.78
CA ARG A 65 4.15 34.61 21.58
C ARG A 65 4.61 34.60 20.12
N ASP A 66 4.20 35.62 19.35
CA ASP A 66 4.62 35.79 17.97
C ASP A 66 6.07 36.31 17.89
N GLY A 67 6.71 36.25 16.71
CA GLY A 67 8.12 36.62 16.53
C GLY A 67 8.44 38.12 16.85
N ASP A 68 7.43 38.99 16.87
CA ASP A 68 7.53 40.38 17.29
C ASP A 68 7.32 40.61 18.83
N GLY A 69 7.07 39.51 19.56
CA GLY A 69 6.84 39.52 20.99
C GLY A 69 5.39 39.72 21.42
N SER A 70 4.46 39.94 20.49
CA SER A 70 3.04 40.02 20.75
C SER A 70 2.41 38.67 21.11
N PHE A 71 1.34 38.68 21.91
CA PHE A 71 0.56 37.46 22.18
C PHE A 71 -0.57 37.35 21.18
N VAL A 72 -0.64 36.21 20.51
CA VAL A 72 -1.68 35.85 19.52
C VAL A 72 -2.42 34.62 20.01
N ARG A 73 -3.74 34.67 20.04
CA ARG A 73 -4.57 33.48 20.30
C ARG A 73 -4.69 32.65 19.02
N ARG A 74 -4.43 31.37 19.15
CA ARG A 74 -4.54 30.40 18.05
C ARG A 74 -5.15 29.11 18.59
N GLU A 75 -5.94 28.45 17.75
CA GLU A 75 -6.47 27.13 18.05
C GLU A 75 -5.37 26.05 17.90
N ARG A 76 -5.42 25.08 18.79
CA ARG A 76 -4.82 23.77 18.64
C ARG A 76 -5.89 22.71 18.85
N ALA A 77 -5.67 21.50 18.30
CA ALA A 77 -6.65 20.45 18.45
C ALA A 77 -5.99 19.10 18.67
N SER A 78 -6.72 18.20 19.28
CA SER A 78 -6.31 16.80 19.42
C SER A 78 -7.48 15.86 19.20
N ILE A 79 -7.15 14.64 18.75
CA ILE A 79 -8.05 13.51 18.66
C ILE A 79 -7.40 12.31 19.35
N THR A 80 -8.15 11.65 20.22
CA THR A 80 -7.70 10.50 21.00
C THR A 80 -8.58 9.29 20.72
N ASN A 81 -7.97 8.17 20.41
CA ASN A 81 -8.62 6.86 20.28
C ASN A 81 -7.84 5.83 21.12
N GLY A 82 -8.36 5.53 22.31
CA GLY A 82 -7.69 4.63 23.25
C GLY A 82 -6.29 5.12 23.63
N ARG A 83 -5.26 4.39 23.29
CA ARG A 83 -3.87 4.69 23.64
C ARG A 83 -3.19 5.68 22.71
N ILE A 84 -3.74 5.93 21.50
CA ILE A 84 -3.16 6.87 20.56
C ILE A 84 -3.86 8.22 20.64
N ARG A 85 -3.07 9.29 20.59
CA ARG A 85 -3.53 10.67 20.47
C ARG A 85 -2.75 11.39 19.40
N ALA A 86 -3.45 12.04 18.47
CA ALA A 86 -2.85 12.99 17.53
C ALA A 86 -3.12 14.40 18.01
N GLU A 87 -2.09 15.24 18.01
CA GLU A 87 -2.19 16.69 18.24
C GLU A 87 -1.83 17.45 16.98
N VAL A 88 -2.58 18.52 16.71
CA VAL A 88 -2.31 19.45 15.62
C VAL A 88 -2.02 20.82 16.21
N ASN A 89 -0.85 21.34 15.92
CA ASN A 89 -0.44 22.67 16.38
C ASN A 89 -0.93 23.78 15.43
N HIS A 90 -0.71 25.04 15.80
CA HIS A 90 -1.11 26.23 15.03
C HIS A 90 -0.46 26.31 13.62
N ALA A 91 0.59 25.56 13.33
CA ALA A 91 1.23 25.47 12.02
C ALA A 91 0.67 24.32 11.16
N GLY A 92 -0.32 23.56 11.68
CA GLY A 92 -0.91 22.41 11.01
C GLY A 92 -0.04 21.16 11.06
N VAL A 93 0.96 21.10 11.95
CA VAL A 93 1.90 19.98 12.12
C VAL A 93 1.32 18.97 13.08
N LEU A 94 1.36 17.69 12.70
CA LEU A 94 0.85 16.58 13.48
C LEU A 94 1.93 15.97 14.39
N SER A 95 1.53 15.60 15.60
CA SER A 95 2.35 14.84 16.57
C SER A 95 1.49 13.72 17.14
N PHE A 96 2.04 12.52 17.18
CA PHE A 96 1.38 11.32 17.68
C PHE A 96 1.99 10.87 18.99
N PHE A 97 1.13 10.52 19.93
CA PHE A 97 1.50 10.10 21.29
C PHE A 97 0.89 8.75 21.59
N ARG A 98 1.65 7.93 22.34
CA ARG A 98 1.17 6.71 22.98
C ARG A 98 1.20 6.90 24.49
N ASP A 99 0.06 6.81 25.14
CA ASP A 99 -0.05 6.99 26.61
C ASP A 99 0.68 8.24 27.11
N GLY A 100 0.59 9.34 26.36
CA GLY A 100 1.25 10.61 26.67
C GLY A 100 2.70 10.76 26.20
N SER A 101 3.36 9.67 25.77
CA SER A 101 4.73 9.70 25.22
C SER A 101 4.72 9.96 23.70
N LEU A 102 5.51 10.90 23.23
CA LEU A 102 5.67 11.17 21.79
C LEU A 102 6.29 9.96 21.10
N ILE A 103 5.62 9.47 20.04
CA ILE A 103 6.07 8.32 19.24
C ILE A 103 6.42 8.68 17.79
N LEU A 104 5.74 9.68 17.21
CA LEU A 104 6.01 10.15 15.85
C LEU A 104 5.56 11.61 15.75
N ARG A 105 6.32 12.44 15.02
CA ARG A 105 5.97 13.82 14.74
C ARG A 105 6.31 14.15 13.30
N GLU A 106 5.47 14.91 12.63
CA GLU A 106 5.78 15.48 11.33
C GLU A 106 7.02 16.37 11.39
N HIS A 107 7.93 16.21 10.45
CA HIS A 107 9.15 17.01 10.36
C HIS A 107 8.87 18.31 9.60
N PHE A 108 8.92 19.41 10.32
CA PHE A 108 8.65 20.73 9.79
C PHE A 108 9.77 21.69 10.22
N ARG A 109 10.28 22.46 9.27
CA ARG A 109 11.20 23.57 9.56
C ARG A 109 10.62 24.87 9.02
N ASP A 110 10.55 25.87 9.86
CA ASP A 110 10.29 27.24 9.47
C ASP A 110 11.26 28.13 10.24
N TYR A 111 11.87 29.08 9.56
CA TYR A 111 12.77 30.03 10.22
C TYR A 111 11.91 31.18 10.74
N ASP A 112 11.86 31.33 12.04
CA ASP A 112 11.11 32.40 12.76
C ASP A 112 12.08 33.54 13.09
N GLY A 113 12.52 34.25 12.07
CA GLY A 113 13.42 35.39 12.19
C GLY A 113 12.83 36.65 11.56
N ALA A 114 13.59 37.74 11.62
CA ALA A 114 13.21 39.09 11.12
C ALA A 114 13.04 39.17 9.57
N ILE A 115 13.10 38.04 8.86
CA ILE A 115 12.92 37.97 7.41
C ILE A 115 11.44 37.85 7.09
N SER A 116 10.97 38.63 6.12
CA SER A 116 9.59 38.60 5.63
C SER A 116 9.13 37.18 5.32
N ARG A 117 7.88 36.84 5.73
CA ARG A 117 7.25 35.53 5.49
C ARG A 117 7.23 35.10 4.01
N GLU A 118 7.34 36.05 3.11
CA GLU A 118 7.31 35.85 1.65
C GLU A 118 8.65 35.40 1.06
N SER A 119 9.77 35.58 1.78
CA SER A 119 11.14 35.28 1.31
C SER A 119 11.77 34.05 1.97
N ARG A 120 11.00 33.15 2.55
CA ARG A 120 11.53 32.02 3.34
C ARG A 120 12.02 30.88 2.46
N CYS A 121 13.29 30.94 2.06
CA CYS A 121 13.96 29.86 1.33
C CYS A 121 14.35 28.64 2.21
N LEU A 122 14.31 28.79 3.55
CA LEU A 122 14.69 27.73 4.50
C LEU A 122 13.51 26.91 5.02
N LYS A 123 12.32 27.18 4.54
CA LYS A 123 11.12 26.45 4.94
C LYS A 123 11.11 25.05 4.36
N LEU A 124 10.97 24.04 5.22
CA LEU A 124 10.71 22.66 4.85
C LEU A 124 9.30 22.28 5.35
N ALA A 125 8.38 22.03 4.42
CA ALA A 125 7.04 21.60 4.76
C ALA A 125 7.02 20.11 5.17
N ALA A 126 6.21 19.77 6.18
CA ALA A 126 5.98 18.38 6.56
C ALA A 126 5.28 17.60 5.44
N ARG A 127 4.33 18.25 4.78
CA ARG A 127 3.61 17.73 3.60
C ARG A 127 3.89 18.66 2.43
N GLU A 128 4.48 18.13 1.38
CA GLU A 128 4.86 18.88 0.18
C GLU A 128 4.13 18.33 -1.04
N TRP A 129 3.37 19.19 -1.69
CA TRP A 129 2.57 18.88 -2.86
C TRP A 129 3.14 19.59 -4.08
N LYS A 130 3.63 18.83 -5.04
CA LYS A 130 4.12 19.35 -6.32
C LYS A 130 3.18 18.92 -7.44
N GLY A 131 2.48 19.87 -8.05
CA GLY A 131 1.57 19.58 -9.18
C GLY A 131 2.32 18.95 -10.35
N LEU A 132 1.73 17.92 -10.94
CA LEU A 132 2.27 17.25 -12.12
C LEU A 132 1.79 17.93 -13.39
N PRO A 133 2.66 18.14 -14.40
CA PRO A 133 2.28 18.77 -15.66
C PRO A 133 1.24 17.95 -16.43
N GLY A 134 0.21 18.62 -16.92
CA GLY A 134 -0.80 18.01 -17.79
C GLY A 134 -1.85 17.14 -17.11
N GLY A 135 -1.83 17.08 -15.79
CA GLY A 135 -2.78 16.35 -14.98
C GLY A 135 -3.29 17.15 -13.78
N SER A 136 -4.09 16.52 -12.98
CA SER A 136 -4.62 17.07 -11.74
C SER A 136 -4.05 16.36 -10.51
N GLU A 137 -3.00 15.58 -10.72
CA GLU A 137 -2.27 14.81 -9.72
C GLU A 137 -1.13 15.62 -9.14
N TYR A 138 -0.62 15.15 -8.01
CA TYR A 138 0.52 15.71 -7.31
C TYR A 138 1.56 14.62 -7.05
N GLN A 139 2.83 14.99 -7.13
CA GLN A 139 3.85 14.31 -6.37
C GLN A 139 3.72 14.76 -4.92
N LEU A 140 3.60 13.83 -4.01
CA LEU A 140 3.45 14.09 -2.58
C LEU A 140 4.68 13.58 -1.83
N LYS A 141 5.16 14.39 -0.87
CA LYS A 141 6.15 13.99 0.12
C LYS A 141 5.63 14.28 1.51
N VAL A 142 5.74 13.31 2.40
CA VAL A 142 5.38 13.47 3.82
C VAL A 142 6.59 13.13 4.66
N ARG A 143 6.95 14.01 5.58
CA ARG A 143 8.18 13.88 6.38
C ARG A 143 7.86 13.79 7.86
N PHE A 144 8.58 12.91 8.56
CA PHE A 144 8.50 12.73 10.00
C PHE A 144 9.88 12.81 10.63
N GLU A 145 9.95 13.26 11.89
CA GLU A 145 11.19 13.28 12.65
C GLU A 145 11.69 11.84 12.87
N SER A 146 13.00 11.66 12.76
CA SER A 146 13.65 10.39 12.99
C SER A 146 13.88 10.18 14.48
N GLY A 147 13.32 9.14 15.10
CA GLY A 147 13.53 8.80 16.49
C GLY A 147 14.97 8.38 16.78
N LYS A 148 15.56 8.92 17.87
CA LYS A 148 16.91 8.50 18.29
C LYS A 148 16.91 7.07 18.80
N GLY A 149 17.73 6.21 18.22
CA GLY A 149 17.82 4.79 18.60
C GLY A 149 16.61 3.95 18.18
N GLU A 150 15.68 4.52 17.45
CA GLU A 150 14.54 3.82 16.88
C GLU A 150 15.00 2.82 15.83
N LYS A 151 14.36 1.65 15.83
CA LYS A 151 14.47 0.62 14.78
C LYS A 151 13.15 0.48 14.05
N ILE A 152 13.24 0.28 12.74
CA ILE A 152 12.08 0.12 11.86
C ILE A 152 12.11 -1.26 11.23
N PHE A 153 11.00 -1.98 11.32
CA PHE A 153 10.82 -3.32 10.75
C PHE A 153 9.62 -3.34 9.80
N GLY A 154 9.44 -4.45 9.09
CA GLY A 154 8.34 -4.62 8.15
C GLY A 154 8.70 -4.18 6.74
N MET A 155 7.83 -3.46 6.07
CA MET A 155 7.91 -2.97 4.70
C MET A 155 7.76 -4.06 3.62
N GLY A 156 7.46 -5.30 3.99
CA GLY A 156 7.35 -6.42 3.06
C GLY A 156 8.63 -7.23 2.96
N GLN A 157 8.88 -7.78 1.79
CA GLN A 157 10.02 -8.66 1.53
C GLN A 157 10.86 -8.07 0.39
N TYR A 158 11.95 -7.44 0.74
CA TYR A 158 12.95 -6.92 -0.20
C TYR A 158 14.15 -7.87 -0.28
N GLN A 159 14.84 -7.84 -1.42
CA GLN A 159 16.09 -8.58 -1.61
C GLN A 159 17.27 -7.82 -1.00
N ASP A 160 17.24 -7.64 0.30
CA ASP A 160 18.29 -7.01 1.10
C ASP A 160 18.53 -7.77 2.40
N ASP A 161 19.67 -7.56 3.04
CA ASP A 161 20.03 -8.18 4.32
C ASP A 161 19.65 -7.33 5.53
N CYS A 162 18.90 -6.25 5.32
CA CYS A 162 18.56 -5.28 6.35
C CYS A 162 17.23 -5.62 7.02
N MET A 163 17.27 -6.29 8.17
CA MET A 163 16.07 -6.48 9.01
C MET A 163 15.60 -5.15 9.62
N ASP A 164 16.51 -4.34 10.15
CA ASP A 164 16.26 -2.97 10.59
C ASP A 164 16.37 -2.03 9.39
N LYS A 165 15.26 -1.46 8.98
CA LYS A 165 15.19 -0.56 7.81
C LYS A 165 15.68 0.87 8.10
N LYS A 166 16.15 1.14 9.33
CA LYS A 166 16.77 2.43 9.65
C LYS A 166 18.00 2.66 8.78
N GLY A 167 18.06 3.78 8.08
CA GLY A 167 19.10 4.10 7.11
C GLY A 167 18.79 3.64 5.68
N CYS A 168 17.72 2.86 5.45
CA CYS A 168 17.35 2.36 4.14
C CYS A 168 16.48 3.36 3.35
N LEU A 169 16.64 3.31 2.04
CA LEU A 169 15.70 3.82 1.05
C LEU A 169 15.04 2.62 0.38
N LEU A 170 13.71 2.55 0.41
CA LEU A 170 12.94 1.47 -0.17
C LEU A 170 12.05 2.02 -1.27
N GLU A 171 12.06 1.40 -2.44
CA GLU A 171 11.09 1.69 -3.50
C GLU A 171 9.73 1.06 -3.13
N LEU A 172 8.68 1.84 -3.20
CA LEU A 172 7.31 1.36 -3.00
C LEU A 172 6.73 0.99 -4.37
N ALA A 173 7.17 -0.14 -4.89
CA ALA A 173 6.71 -0.74 -6.13
C ALA A 173 6.90 -2.26 -6.07
N GLN A 174 6.03 -2.99 -6.75
CA GLN A 174 6.20 -4.44 -6.89
C GLN A 174 7.29 -4.72 -7.93
N ARG A 175 8.15 -5.66 -7.61
CA ARG A 175 9.20 -6.15 -8.49
C ARG A 175 9.21 -7.68 -8.48
N ASN A 176 9.77 -8.29 -9.52
CA ASN A 176 9.98 -9.73 -9.49
C ASN A 176 10.89 -10.11 -8.30
N SER A 177 10.52 -11.15 -7.58
CA SER A 177 11.18 -11.69 -6.39
C SER A 177 11.16 -10.78 -5.15
N GLN A 178 10.36 -9.70 -5.15
CA GLN A 178 10.15 -8.90 -3.93
C GLN A 178 8.69 -8.46 -3.80
N ILE A 179 8.27 -8.23 -2.55
CA ILE A 179 6.93 -7.76 -2.20
C ILE A 179 7.08 -6.49 -1.40
N SER A 180 6.54 -5.38 -1.91
CA SER A 180 6.45 -4.11 -1.19
C SER A 180 5.12 -4.05 -0.42
N ILE A 181 5.21 -4.00 0.90
CA ILE A 181 4.07 -3.76 1.80
C ILE A 181 4.40 -2.50 2.60
N PRO A 182 3.77 -1.35 2.33
CA PRO A 182 4.17 -0.07 2.91
C PRO A 182 3.70 0.08 4.37
N PHE A 183 4.00 -0.94 5.17
CA PHE A 183 3.71 -1.00 6.61
C PHE A 183 5.00 -1.10 7.41
N ALA A 184 5.29 -0.05 8.17
CA ALA A 184 6.43 0.05 9.07
C ALA A 184 6.03 -0.23 10.51
N LEU A 185 6.79 -1.08 11.20
CA LEU A 185 6.67 -1.37 12.63
C LEU A 185 7.84 -0.76 13.36
N SER A 186 7.58 0.16 14.28
CA SER A 186 8.60 0.87 15.04
C SER A 186 8.85 0.26 16.40
N SER A 187 10.13 0.24 16.82
CA SER A 187 10.52 -0.13 18.18
C SER A 187 9.99 0.84 19.26
N LEU A 188 9.49 2.02 18.88
CA LEU A 188 8.80 2.96 19.78
C LEU A 188 7.35 2.53 20.07
N GLY A 189 6.88 1.41 19.49
CA GLY A 189 5.56 0.83 19.73
C GLY A 189 4.44 1.50 18.93
N TYR A 190 4.71 1.81 17.68
CA TYR A 190 3.69 2.18 16.71
C TYR A 190 3.81 1.34 15.44
N GLY A 191 2.69 1.21 14.72
CA GLY A 191 2.63 0.72 13.35
C GLY A 191 2.16 1.84 12.44
N PHE A 192 2.78 1.99 11.27
CA PHE A 192 2.45 3.01 10.28
C PHE A 192 2.23 2.35 8.92
N LEU A 193 1.04 2.50 8.36
CA LEU A 193 0.70 2.06 7.01
C LEU A 193 0.57 3.28 6.09
N TRP A 194 1.41 3.36 5.07
CA TRP A 194 1.24 4.29 3.97
C TRP A 194 0.18 3.73 3.03
N ASN A 195 -1.08 4.15 3.23
CA ASN A 195 -2.25 3.64 2.52
C ASN A 195 -2.45 4.35 1.16
N ASN A 196 -1.41 4.36 0.35
CA ASN A 196 -1.39 5.02 -0.95
C ASN A 196 -0.87 4.05 -2.02
N PRO A 197 -1.64 3.75 -3.08
CA PRO A 197 -1.27 2.77 -4.10
C PRO A 197 -0.25 3.28 -5.12
N ALA A 198 0.08 4.56 -5.10
CA ALA A 198 1.04 5.13 -6.04
C ALA A 198 2.44 4.57 -5.84
N VAL A 199 3.15 4.34 -6.93
CA VAL A 199 4.60 4.11 -6.88
C VAL A 199 5.28 5.27 -6.17
N GLY A 200 6.25 4.97 -5.32
CA GLY A 200 6.93 5.97 -4.53
C GLY A 200 8.16 5.42 -3.81
N GLN A 201 8.50 6.04 -2.71
CA GLN A 201 9.64 5.66 -1.90
C GLN A 201 9.36 5.88 -0.41
N ALA A 202 9.96 5.03 0.43
CA ALA A 202 10.08 5.26 1.86
C ALA A 202 11.56 5.40 2.22
N VAL A 203 11.93 6.50 2.86
CA VAL A 203 13.30 6.77 3.33
C VAL A 203 13.30 6.83 4.84
N PHE A 204 14.04 5.94 5.50
CA PHE A 204 14.19 5.93 6.96
C PHE A 204 15.53 6.55 7.38
N GLY A 205 15.72 7.82 7.02
CA GLY A 205 16.96 8.54 7.28
C GLY A 205 17.24 8.76 8.77
N SER A 206 18.50 9.09 9.10
CA SER A 206 18.90 9.42 10.47
C SER A 206 18.42 10.80 10.93
N ASN A 207 18.12 11.69 9.98
CA ASN A 207 17.66 13.06 10.20
C ASN A 207 16.14 13.19 10.17
N TYR A 208 15.47 12.54 9.21
CA TYR A 208 14.01 12.44 9.10
C TYR A 208 13.61 11.23 8.27
N TYR A 209 12.33 10.82 8.38
CA TYR A 209 11.71 9.85 7.48
C TYR A 209 10.95 10.60 6.39
N GLU A 210 10.94 10.06 5.18
CA GLU A 210 10.19 10.64 4.06
C GLU A 210 9.41 9.52 3.33
N TRP A 211 8.11 9.74 3.16
CA TRP A 211 7.25 8.92 2.34
C TRP A 211 6.87 9.72 1.09
N THR A 212 7.04 9.13 -0.07
CA THR A 212 6.78 9.77 -1.36
C THR A 212 5.76 8.96 -2.16
N ALA A 213 4.77 9.64 -2.74
CA ALA A 213 3.94 9.15 -3.83
C ALA A 213 4.27 9.94 -5.09
N LEU A 214 4.60 9.27 -6.20
CA LEU A 214 5.00 9.95 -7.44
C LEU A 214 3.82 10.60 -8.16
N SER A 215 2.62 10.04 -8.04
CA SER A 215 1.38 10.59 -8.62
C SER A 215 0.20 10.20 -7.73
N THR A 216 -0.43 11.19 -7.09
CA THR A 216 -1.58 10.97 -6.22
C THR A 216 -2.46 12.22 -6.11
N ARG A 217 -3.71 12.03 -5.78
CA ARG A 217 -4.68 13.10 -5.46
C ARG A 217 -4.82 13.35 -3.99
N GLU A 218 -4.44 12.37 -3.18
CA GLU A 218 -4.72 12.33 -1.75
C GLU A 218 -3.55 11.73 -0.99
N MET A 219 -3.26 12.28 0.19
CA MET A 219 -2.46 11.62 1.22
C MET A 219 -3.39 10.73 2.02
N ASP A 220 -3.00 9.49 2.25
CA ASP A 220 -3.68 8.58 3.15
C ASP A 220 -2.65 7.72 3.89
N TYR A 221 -2.72 7.72 5.20
CA TYR A 221 -1.97 6.81 6.04
C TYR A 221 -2.73 6.46 7.30
N TRP A 222 -2.44 5.29 7.81
CA TRP A 222 -2.97 4.78 9.07
C TRP A 222 -1.85 4.58 10.08
N ILE A 223 -2.11 4.92 11.34
CA ILE A 223 -1.16 4.77 12.43
C ILE A 223 -1.83 4.19 13.65
N THR A 224 -1.18 3.22 14.31
CA THR A 224 -1.62 2.63 15.58
C THR A 224 -0.54 2.70 16.64
N ALA A 225 -0.92 2.66 17.91
CA ALA A 225 -0.02 2.62 19.05
C ALA A 225 -0.30 1.42 19.94
N ALA A 226 0.75 0.65 20.28
CA ALA A 226 0.62 -0.55 21.10
C ALA A 226 1.79 -0.79 22.05
N GLY A 227 1.60 -1.71 23.00
CA GLY A 227 2.62 -2.08 23.99
C GLY A 227 3.67 -3.05 23.46
N SER A 228 3.34 -3.82 22.42
CA SER A 228 4.23 -4.83 21.85
C SER A 228 4.09 -4.91 20.32
N PRO A 229 5.10 -5.44 19.61
CA PRO A 229 5.00 -5.73 18.17
C PRO A 229 3.82 -6.62 17.80
N ARG A 230 3.52 -7.62 18.62
CA ARG A 230 2.37 -8.51 18.46
C ARG A 230 1.05 -7.72 18.44
N ASP A 231 0.87 -6.82 19.40
CA ASP A 231 -0.35 -6.01 19.48
C ASP A 231 -0.46 -5.05 18.29
N VAL A 232 0.66 -4.51 17.79
CA VAL A 232 0.68 -3.68 16.55
C VAL A 232 0.19 -4.50 15.36
N LEU A 233 0.71 -5.72 15.17
CA LEU A 233 0.30 -6.60 14.08
C LEU A 233 -1.16 -7.04 14.21
N GLU A 234 -1.64 -7.30 15.42
CA GLU A 234 -3.05 -7.63 15.67
C GLU A 234 -3.99 -6.49 15.21
N ARG A 235 -3.63 -5.23 15.54
CA ARG A 235 -4.40 -4.06 15.10
C ARG A 235 -4.32 -3.84 13.60
N TYR A 236 -3.14 -4.01 13.01
CA TYR A 236 -2.93 -3.91 11.57
C TYR A 236 -3.80 -4.92 10.81
N THR A 237 -3.73 -6.20 11.19
CA THR A 237 -4.53 -7.25 10.53
C THR A 237 -6.04 -7.13 10.81
N ALA A 238 -6.45 -6.47 11.88
CA ALA A 238 -7.86 -6.20 12.15
C ALA A 238 -8.48 -5.19 11.16
N VAL A 239 -7.66 -4.29 10.60
CA VAL A 239 -8.13 -3.24 9.68
C VAL A 239 -7.73 -3.46 8.22
N THR A 240 -6.89 -4.46 7.93
CA THR A 240 -6.46 -4.81 6.57
C THR A 240 -6.91 -6.21 6.14
N GLY A 241 -7.55 -6.95 7.03
CA GLY A 241 -7.90 -8.34 6.85
C GLY A 241 -6.87 -9.30 7.44
N ARG A 242 -7.35 -10.44 7.90
CA ARG A 242 -6.54 -11.53 8.45
C ARG A 242 -6.38 -12.60 7.40
N ALA A 243 -5.21 -13.23 7.38
CA ALA A 243 -4.99 -14.42 6.56
C ALA A 243 -5.96 -15.54 6.97
N GLU A 244 -6.56 -16.19 5.99
CA GLU A 244 -7.37 -17.37 6.21
C GLU A 244 -6.49 -18.57 6.62
N MET A 245 -7.09 -19.54 7.30
CA MET A 245 -6.42 -20.79 7.61
C MET A 245 -6.21 -21.57 6.30
N PHE A 246 -4.96 -21.91 5.99
CA PHE A 246 -4.66 -22.70 4.81
C PHE A 246 -5.23 -24.12 4.94
N PRO A 247 -5.82 -24.66 3.84
CA PRO A 247 -6.10 -26.09 3.72
C PRO A 247 -4.82 -26.91 3.88
N GLU A 248 -4.93 -28.12 4.44
CA GLU A 248 -3.80 -28.98 4.73
C GLU A 248 -2.95 -29.30 3.49
N ASP A 249 -3.60 -29.52 2.36
CA ASP A 249 -2.96 -29.84 1.10
C ASP A 249 -2.11 -28.69 0.50
N LEU A 250 -2.36 -27.44 0.89
CA LEU A 250 -1.49 -26.32 0.52
C LEU A 250 -0.15 -26.32 1.25
N MET A 251 -0.04 -27.04 2.37
CA MET A 251 1.20 -27.21 3.13
C MET A 251 2.00 -28.43 2.69
N GLY A 252 1.51 -29.21 1.72
CA GLY A 252 2.14 -30.40 1.21
C GLY A 252 3.18 -30.13 0.11
N LEU A 253 3.55 -31.19 -0.62
CA LEU A 253 4.55 -31.12 -1.69
C LEU A 253 3.95 -30.51 -2.96
N TRP A 254 4.59 -29.46 -3.45
CA TRP A 254 4.29 -28.83 -4.73
C TRP A 254 5.37 -29.15 -5.75
N GLN A 255 5.00 -29.74 -6.86
CA GLN A 255 5.90 -30.02 -7.97
C GLN A 255 5.70 -29.00 -9.09
N CYS A 256 6.74 -28.26 -9.40
CA CYS A 256 6.80 -27.33 -10.52
C CYS A 256 8.04 -27.61 -11.39
N LYS A 257 7.94 -27.31 -12.66
CA LYS A 257 9.06 -27.26 -13.62
C LYS A 257 8.87 -26.01 -14.47
N LEU A 258 9.93 -25.28 -14.71
CA LEU A 258 9.97 -24.20 -15.68
C LEU A 258 10.28 -24.79 -17.07
N ARG A 259 9.42 -25.35 -17.81
CA ARG A 259 7.95 -25.53 -17.79
C ARG A 259 7.63 -26.94 -18.26
N TYR A 260 6.44 -27.44 -18.01
CA TYR A 260 5.87 -28.58 -18.71
C TYR A 260 5.37 -28.10 -20.07
N ARG A 261 5.72 -28.85 -21.15
CA ARG A 261 5.36 -28.46 -22.50
C ARG A 261 4.10 -29.15 -23.02
N THR A 262 3.76 -30.30 -22.45
CA THR A 262 2.63 -31.10 -22.88
C THR A 262 1.85 -31.67 -21.70
N GLN A 263 0.59 -32.00 -21.97
CA GLN A 263 -0.28 -32.69 -21.04
C GLN A 263 0.33 -33.99 -20.53
N GLU A 264 0.94 -34.77 -21.43
CA GLU A 264 1.55 -36.07 -21.08
C GLU A 264 2.77 -35.91 -20.15
N GLU A 265 3.59 -34.86 -20.31
CA GLU A 265 4.68 -34.58 -19.37
C GLU A 265 4.17 -34.38 -17.93
N VAL A 266 3.07 -33.65 -17.75
CA VAL A 266 2.46 -33.43 -16.44
C VAL A 266 1.97 -34.75 -15.84
N LEU A 267 1.21 -35.51 -16.61
CA LEU A 267 0.68 -36.80 -16.19
C LEU A 267 1.80 -37.82 -15.85
N ALA A 268 2.84 -37.89 -16.68
CA ALA A 268 3.98 -38.79 -16.46
C ALA A 268 4.69 -38.47 -15.12
N VAL A 269 4.87 -37.17 -14.79
CA VAL A 269 5.47 -36.78 -13.51
C VAL A 269 4.60 -37.19 -12.33
N ALA A 270 3.30 -36.92 -12.37
CA ALA A 270 2.39 -37.27 -11.29
C ALA A 270 2.29 -38.80 -11.09
N ARG A 271 2.21 -39.57 -12.19
CA ARG A 271 2.22 -41.01 -12.14
C ARG A 271 3.52 -41.54 -11.51
N LYS A 272 4.67 -40.93 -11.84
CA LYS A 272 5.96 -41.31 -11.27
C LYS A 272 6.02 -41.08 -9.75
N TYR A 273 5.55 -39.95 -9.26
CA TYR A 273 5.44 -39.72 -7.82
C TYR A 273 4.61 -40.80 -7.13
N ARG A 274 3.47 -41.17 -7.73
CA ARG A 274 2.61 -42.23 -7.22
C ARG A 274 3.28 -43.62 -7.23
N GLU A 275 4.01 -43.96 -8.30
CA GLU A 275 4.76 -45.21 -8.41
C GLU A 275 5.84 -45.34 -7.33
N GLU A 276 6.52 -44.25 -7.03
CA GLU A 276 7.55 -44.19 -5.99
C GLU A 276 6.97 -44.10 -4.56
N GLY A 277 5.65 -44.07 -4.42
CA GLY A 277 4.97 -43.92 -3.12
C GLY A 277 5.17 -42.57 -2.44
N ILE A 278 5.53 -41.55 -3.19
CA ILE A 278 5.72 -40.19 -2.70
C ILE A 278 4.42 -39.42 -2.88
N LYS A 279 3.85 -38.91 -1.78
CA LYS A 279 2.65 -38.09 -1.84
C LYS A 279 2.95 -36.75 -2.50
N LEU A 280 2.26 -36.48 -3.60
CA LEU A 280 2.25 -35.19 -4.28
C LEU A 280 0.90 -34.52 -4.03
N ASP A 281 0.89 -33.28 -3.49
CA ASP A 281 -0.34 -32.57 -3.20
C ASP A 281 -0.75 -31.62 -4.33
N GLN A 282 0.23 -30.94 -4.95
CA GLN A 282 0.01 -29.98 -6.01
C GLN A 282 0.97 -30.21 -7.18
N ILE A 283 0.49 -29.99 -8.40
CA ILE A 283 1.36 -29.86 -9.59
C ILE A 283 1.08 -28.54 -10.28
N VAL A 284 2.13 -27.80 -10.64
CA VAL A 284 2.02 -26.46 -11.22
C VAL A 284 2.37 -26.52 -12.71
N ILE A 285 1.42 -26.08 -13.53
CA ILE A 285 1.63 -25.82 -14.96
C ILE A 285 2.01 -24.35 -15.08
N ASP A 286 3.29 -24.09 -15.39
CA ASP A 286 3.83 -22.76 -15.52
C ASP A 286 3.47 -22.14 -16.89
N PHE A 287 3.99 -20.97 -17.18
CA PHE A 287 3.66 -20.15 -18.35
C PHE A 287 3.85 -20.88 -19.71
N PHE A 288 3.31 -20.27 -20.78
CA PHE A 288 3.34 -20.77 -22.16
C PHE A 288 2.65 -22.12 -22.40
N HIS A 289 1.58 -22.40 -21.68
CA HIS A 289 0.61 -23.43 -22.04
C HIS A 289 -0.46 -22.92 -23.02
N TRP A 290 -0.47 -21.62 -23.30
CA TRP A 290 -1.38 -20.91 -24.19
C TRP A 290 -0.83 -20.77 -25.62
N THR A 291 -1.69 -20.48 -26.57
CA THR A 291 -1.35 -20.22 -27.98
C THR A 291 -0.63 -18.89 -28.13
N VAL A 292 -1.24 -17.84 -27.59
CA VAL A 292 -0.73 -16.47 -27.55
C VAL A 292 -0.98 -15.90 -26.15
N GLN A 293 -0.07 -15.10 -25.65
CA GLN A 293 -0.19 -14.47 -24.35
C GLN A 293 -1.45 -13.60 -24.30
N GLY A 294 -2.31 -13.84 -23.31
CA GLY A 294 -3.61 -13.19 -23.20
C GLY A 294 -4.81 -13.98 -23.76
N ASP A 295 -4.58 -15.14 -24.43
CA ASP A 295 -5.69 -16.00 -24.86
C ASP A 295 -6.32 -16.75 -23.68
N TRP A 296 -5.55 -16.97 -22.60
CA TRP A 296 -5.99 -17.63 -21.35
C TRP A 296 -6.66 -18.99 -21.57
N ARG A 297 -6.22 -19.72 -22.57
CA ARG A 297 -6.66 -21.08 -22.89
C ARG A 297 -5.47 -21.95 -23.20
N PHE A 298 -5.60 -23.24 -23.00
CA PHE A 298 -4.58 -24.20 -23.39
C PHE A 298 -4.44 -24.29 -24.90
N ASP A 299 -3.20 -24.44 -25.39
CA ASP A 299 -2.92 -24.78 -26.78
C ASP A 299 -3.30 -26.25 -27.03
N GLU A 300 -4.33 -26.48 -27.82
CA GLU A 300 -4.89 -27.80 -28.10
C GLU A 300 -3.88 -28.78 -28.74
N THR A 301 -2.83 -28.26 -29.40
CA THR A 301 -1.77 -29.06 -29.99
C THR A 301 -0.99 -29.84 -28.93
N TYR A 302 -0.76 -29.22 -27.78
CA TYR A 302 0.07 -29.79 -26.71
C TYR A 302 -0.76 -30.21 -25.49
N TRP A 303 -1.97 -29.71 -25.40
CA TRP A 303 -2.92 -29.92 -24.31
C TRP A 303 -4.28 -30.32 -24.89
N PRO A 304 -4.39 -31.53 -25.52
CA PRO A 304 -5.57 -31.87 -26.29
C PRO A 304 -6.83 -32.10 -25.46
N ASP A 305 -6.69 -32.49 -24.19
CA ASP A 305 -7.83 -32.66 -23.26
C ASP A 305 -7.42 -32.27 -21.84
N PRO A 306 -7.38 -30.95 -21.54
CA PRO A 306 -7.03 -30.46 -20.21
C PRO A 306 -7.98 -30.98 -19.13
N LYS A 307 -9.26 -31.19 -19.48
CA LYS A 307 -10.24 -31.72 -18.53
C LYS A 307 -9.91 -33.15 -18.11
N ALA A 308 -9.65 -34.06 -19.05
CA ALA A 308 -9.27 -35.40 -18.73
C ALA A 308 -7.95 -35.48 -17.93
N MET A 309 -6.98 -34.58 -18.23
CA MET A 309 -5.76 -34.46 -17.46
C MET A 309 -6.06 -34.08 -16.00
N VAL A 310 -6.88 -33.06 -15.78
CA VAL A 310 -7.24 -32.61 -14.41
C VAL A 310 -7.99 -33.70 -13.68
N ASP A 311 -8.92 -34.38 -14.35
CA ASP A 311 -9.71 -35.49 -13.75
C ASP A 311 -8.77 -36.65 -13.32
N GLU A 312 -7.77 -36.99 -14.11
CA GLU A 312 -6.77 -38.04 -13.77
C GLU A 312 -5.89 -37.60 -12.59
N LEU A 313 -5.42 -36.36 -12.58
CA LEU A 313 -4.63 -35.81 -11.47
C LEU A 313 -5.44 -35.81 -10.17
N HIS A 314 -6.70 -35.36 -10.21
CA HIS A 314 -7.60 -35.40 -9.06
C HIS A 314 -7.86 -36.84 -8.57
N ALA A 315 -7.99 -37.82 -9.48
CA ALA A 315 -8.10 -39.23 -9.10
C ALA A 315 -6.84 -39.79 -8.42
N MET A 316 -5.70 -39.17 -8.64
CA MET A 316 -4.44 -39.46 -7.93
C MET A 316 -4.30 -38.64 -6.62
N GLY A 317 -5.25 -37.77 -6.28
CA GLY A 317 -5.20 -36.88 -5.13
C GLY A 317 -4.32 -35.64 -5.33
N VAL A 318 -3.97 -35.32 -6.58
CA VAL A 318 -3.09 -34.20 -6.93
C VAL A 318 -3.94 -33.03 -7.44
N LYS A 319 -3.84 -31.86 -6.82
CA LYS A 319 -4.47 -30.63 -7.32
C LYS A 319 -3.60 -29.95 -8.39
N VAL A 320 -4.23 -29.18 -9.24
CA VAL A 320 -3.56 -28.49 -10.36
C VAL A 320 -3.61 -26.99 -10.15
N VAL A 321 -2.45 -26.35 -10.25
CA VAL A 321 -2.31 -24.89 -10.30
C VAL A 321 -1.82 -24.52 -11.70
N VAL A 322 -2.50 -23.55 -12.33
CA VAL A 322 -2.13 -23.04 -13.64
C VAL A 322 -1.71 -21.58 -13.50
N SER A 323 -0.48 -21.29 -13.93
CA SER A 323 0.06 -19.92 -13.94
C SER A 323 -0.62 -19.13 -15.07
N VAL A 324 -1.20 -17.97 -14.73
CA VAL A 324 -1.86 -17.09 -15.68
C VAL A 324 -1.27 -15.69 -15.55
N TRP A 325 -0.89 -15.09 -16.68
CA TRP A 325 -0.35 -13.73 -16.71
C TRP A 325 -1.43 -12.71 -17.12
N PRO A 326 -1.42 -11.53 -16.55
CA PRO A 326 -2.40 -10.48 -16.87
C PRO A 326 -2.06 -9.71 -18.15
N THR A 327 -1.01 -10.12 -18.84
CA THR A 327 -0.53 -9.48 -20.07
C THR A 327 -1.26 -10.02 -21.29
N VAL A 328 -1.57 -9.14 -22.24
CA VAL A 328 -2.33 -9.44 -23.46
C VAL A 328 -1.51 -8.98 -24.66
N ASP A 329 -1.04 -9.93 -25.46
CA ASP A 329 -0.35 -9.67 -26.74
C ASP A 329 -1.35 -9.09 -27.74
N ARG A 330 -0.89 -8.18 -28.60
CA ARG A 330 -1.75 -7.58 -29.63
C ARG A 330 -2.32 -8.59 -30.65
N ARG A 331 -1.71 -9.78 -30.75
CA ARG A 331 -2.17 -10.90 -31.56
C ARG A 331 -3.23 -11.76 -30.88
N SER A 332 -3.43 -11.58 -29.56
CA SER A 332 -4.43 -12.34 -28.80
C SER A 332 -5.85 -12.04 -29.33
N GLU A 333 -6.68 -13.09 -29.36
CA GLU A 333 -8.11 -12.96 -29.69
C GLU A 333 -8.86 -12.04 -28.72
N ASN A 334 -8.35 -11.86 -27.49
CA ASN A 334 -8.92 -11.00 -26.48
C ASN A 334 -8.47 -9.53 -26.59
N PHE A 335 -7.42 -9.21 -27.37
CA PHE A 335 -6.85 -7.86 -27.39
C PHE A 335 -7.86 -6.80 -27.88
N VAL A 336 -8.47 -7.00 -29.03
CA VAL A 336 -9.42 -6.02 -29.60
C VAL A 336 -10.65 -5.86 -28.73
N PRO A 337 -11.34 -6.93 -28.25
CA PRO A 337 -12.46 -6.80 -27.34
C PRO A 337 -12.14 -6.05 -26.04
N LEU A 338 -10.97 -6.28 -25.45
CA LEU A 338 -10.52 -5.60 -24.24
C LEU A 338 -10.17 -4.12 -24.50
N LEU A 339 -9.56 -3.84 -25.65
CA LEU A 339 -9.23 -2.48 -26.08
C LEU A 339 -10.48 -1.62 -26.26
N ASP A 340 -11.49 -2.14 -26.97
CA ASP A 340 -12.74 -1.44 -27.29
C ASP A 340 -13.57 -1.16 -26.03
N ARG A 341 -13.50 -2.05 -25.05
CA ARG A 341 -14.14 -1.89 -23.74
C ARG A 341 -13.34 -1.05 -22.75
N GLY A 342 -12.12 -0.63 -23.10
CA GLY A 342 -11.27 0.18 -22.24
C GLY A 342 -10.69 -0.56 -21.04
N LEU A 343 -10.53 -1.88 -21.12
CA LEU A 343 -10.12 -2.77 -20.02
C LEU A 343 -8.61 -3.03 -19.98
N LEU A 344 -7.84 -2.39 -20.85
CA LEU A 344 -6.38 -2.44 -20.88
C LEU A 344 -5.77 -1.21 -20.21
N MET A 345 -4.68 -1.41 -19.47
CA MET A 345 -3.98 -0.33 -18.76
C MET A 345 -3.51 0.78 -19.71
N ARG A 346 -3.74 2.00 -19.30
CA ARG A 346 -3.40 3.22 -20.04
C ARG A 346 -2.60 4.17 -19.17
N THR A 347 -1.75 4.94 -19.83
CA THR A 347 -1.12 6.10 -19.21
C THR A 347 -2.17 7.19 -18.95
N GLU A 348 -1.85 8.19 -18.12
CA GLU A 348 -2.72 9.35 -17.87
C GLU A 348 -3.17 10.09 -19.14
N ARG A 349 -2.39 9.97 -20.24
CA ARG A 349 -2.70 10.56 -21.53
C ARG A 349 -3.48 9.65 -22.48
N GLY A 350 -3.94 8.49 -21.97
CA GLY A 350 -4.75 7.54 -22.72
C GLY A 350 -3.98 6.59 -23.63
N ALA A 351 -2.65 6.68 -23.72
CA ALA A 351 -1.85 5.71 -24.45
C ALA A 351 -1.82 4.38 -23.71
N LEU A 352 -1.79 3.27 -24.46
CA LEU A 352 -1.66 1.94 -23.84
C LEU A 352 -0.32 1.82 -23.09
N GLN A 353 -0.36 1.24 -21.92
CA GLN A 353 0.83 0.85 -21.17
C GLN A 353 1.38 -0.44 -21.75
N THR A 354 2.52 -0.38 -22.43
CA THR A 354 3.15 -1.54 -23.05
C THR A 354 4.11 -2.25 -22.12
N TYR A 355 4.20 -3.57 -22.28
CA TYR A 355 5.12 -4.46 -21.62
C TYR A 355 5.73 -5.40 -22.66
N ASP A 356 7.04 -5.40 -22.80
CA ASP A 356 7.75 -6.04 -23.93
C ASP A 356 8.38 -7.39 -23.57
N TYR A 357 7.93 -8.04 -22.51
CA TYR A 357 8.40 -9.37 -22.17
C TYR A 357 7.68 -10.45 -22.99
N GLU A 358 8.43 -11.17 -23.83
CA GLU A 358 7.93 -12.25 -24.71
C GLU A 358 6.83 -11.83 -25.71
N GLY A 359 6.79 -10.55 -26.07
CA GLY A 359 5.87 -10.02 -27.07
C GLY A 359 5.53 -8.54 -26.89
N ASP A 360 4.74 -7.98 -27.79
CA ASP A 360 4.18 -6.63 -27.69
C ASP A 360 2.86 -6.68 -26.89
N CYS A 361 3.00 -6.76 -25.59
CA CYS A 361 1.91 -6.97 -24.65
C CYS A 361 1.43 -5.66 -23.99
N VAL A 362 0.18 -5.66 -23.58
CA VAL A 362 -0.46 -4.64 -22.72
C VAL A 362 -1.04 -5.34 -21.50
N GLU A 363 -0.96 -4.74 -20.34
CA GLU A 363 -1.53 -5.31 -19.13
C GLU A 363 -3.06 -5.10 -19.07
N LEU A 364 -3.78 -6.11 -18.57
CA LEU A 364 -5.17 -5.99 -18.19
C LEU A 364 -5.31 -5.03 -17.02
N ASP A 365 -6.27 -4.10 -17.06
CA ASP A 365 -6.56 -3.22 -15.92
C ASP A 365 -7.34 -3.97 -14.83
N ALA A 366 -6.63 -4.68 -13.96
CA ALA A 366 -7.23 -5.42 -12.86
C ALA A 366 -7.97 -4.53 -11.83
N PHE A 367 -7.81 -3.21 -11.87
CA PHE A 367 -8.58 -2.28 -11.04
C PHE A 367 -9.94 -1.93 -11.65
N HIS A 368 -10.11 -2.14 -12.96
CA HIS A 368 -11.40 -1.92 -13.60
C HIS A 368 -12.41 -3.01 -13.18
N PRO A 369 -13.60 -2.66 -12.65
CA PRO A 369 -14.57 -3.65 -12.16
C PRO A 369 -14.97 -4.69 -13.21
N GLU A 370 -15.16 -4.27 -14.45
CA GLU A 370 -15.53 -5.14 -15.56
C GLU A 370 -14.41 -6.07 -16.01
N ALA A 371 -13.13 -5.65 -15.85
CA ALA A 371 -11.98 -6.50 -16.19
C ALA A 371 -11.79 -7.66 -15.19
N ARG A 372 -12.39 -7.56 -14.00
CA ARG A 372 -12.34 -8.61 -12.97
C ARG A 372 -13.48 -9.63 -13.08
N GLN A 373 -14.44 -9.44 -13.97
CA GLN A 373 -15.53 -10.35 -14.28
C GLN A 373 -15.19 -11.27 -15.46
#